data_36441d006c9987d86162736f7a0504b7
#
_entry.id   36441d006c9987d86162736f7a0504b7
#
_cell.length_a   1.000
_cell.length_b   1.000
_cell.length_c   1.000
_cell.angle_alpha   90.00
_cell.angle_beta   90.00
_cell.angle_gamma   90.00
#
_symmetry.space_group_name_H-M   'P 1'
#
loop_
_entity.id
_entity.type
_entity.pdbx_description
1 polymer ?
#
loop_
_entity_poly.entity_id
_entity_poly.type
_entity_poly.pdbx_seq_one_letter_code
_entity_poly.pdbx_strand_id
1 'polypeptide(L)'
;MRTDRDGRTRCLDAPPGTNGTDGGRAGLGIPLAAMPQILRAGTLLLGALLLVAACGTRQAASFDPTGPCTTDGRAPGAYPDLEALVPKQYRGAPPDTLDSGRNCTVTNLGSLANLGITEVRYAGGTWTFGAERAVVLAVFRTHGLNAESLAAFYFQSANAAPRTEIVDQSAPAIAGRPGRRLDTKTGERTQTVVTWPGSEQDVVNVVISNDLPDARIQDAIDAFEGR
;
A
#
# COMPACT_ATOMS: atom_id res chain seq x y z
N MET A 1 -16.35 -3.76 -11.47
CA MET A 1 -17.78 -3.47 -11.27
C MET A 1 -18.30 -2.75 -12.50
N ARG A 2 -19.26 -3.30 -13.24
CA ARG A 2 -19.85 -2.65 -14.41
C ARG A 2 -21.35 -2.56 -14.16
N THR A 3 -21.89 -1.35 -14.15
CA THR A 3 -23.33 -1.10 -14.01
C THR A 3 -23.96 -1.10 -15.39
N ASP A 4 -25.00 -1.88 -15.58
CA ASP A 4 -25.81 -1.92 -16.80
C ASP A 4 -26.83 -0.78 -16.79
N ARG A 5 -27.34 -0.41 -17.97
CA ARG A 5 -28.28 0.71 -18.19
C ARG A 5 -29.56 0.65 -17.35
N ASP A 6 -29.84 -0.50 -16.75
CA ASP A 6 -31.03 -0.73 -15.92
C ASP A 6 -30.76 -0.69 -14.41
N GLY A 7 -29.59 -0.17 -13.95
CA GLY A 7 -29.29 0.05 -12.53
C GLY A 7 -29.07 -1.23 -11.70
N ARG A 8 -28.83 -2.39 -12.32
CA ARG A 8 -28.55 -3.63 -11.59
C ARG A 8 -27.05 -3.92 -11.54
N THR A 9 -26.51 -4.01 -10.34
CA THR A 9 -25.12 -4.42 -10.10
C THR A 9 -25.03 -5.95 -10.09
N ARG A 10 -24.28 -6.54 -11.02
CA ARG A 10 -23.95 -7.98 -10.99
C ARG A 10 -22.56 -8.18 -10.43
N CYS A 11 -22.42 -9.10 -9.47
CA CYS A 11 -21.13 -9.66 -9.08
C CYS A 11 -20.61 -10.53 -10.22
N LEU A 12 -19.37 -10.29 -10.66
CA LEU A 12 -18.72 -11.10 -11.69
C LEU A 12 -18.35 -12.45 -11.08
N ASP A 13 -18.88 -13.51 -11.70
CA ASP A 13 -18.54 -14.89 -11.39
C ASP A 13 -17.07 -15.16 -11.74
N ALA A 14 -16.37 -15.85 -10.84
CA ALA A 14 -15.01 -16.31 -11.06
C ALA A 14 -15.01 -17.42 -12.13
N PRO A 15 -13.97 -17.51 -12.99
CA PRO A 15 -13.87 -18.57 -14.00
C PRO A 15 -13.64 -19.94 -13.35
N PRO A 16 -14.18 -21.03 -13.94
CA PRO A 16 -13.98 -22.38 -13.43
C PRO A 16 -12.53 -22.84 -13.64
N GLY A 17 -11.95 -23.41 -12.58
CA GLY A 17 -10.61 -23.99 -12.60
C GLY A 17 -10.51 -25.17 -13.57
N THR A 18 -9.50 -25.16 -14.43
CA THR A 18 -9.11 -26.27 -15.30
C THR A 18 -8.42 -27.35 -14.48
N ASN A 19 -9.04 -28.54 -14.44
CA ASN A 19 -8.44 -29.78 -13.96
C ASN A 19 -7.38 -30.26 -14.94
N GLY A 20 -6.12 -30.32 -14.52
CA GLY A 20 -5.05 -31.05 -15.19
C GLY A 20 -4.92 -32.44 -14.59
N THR A 21 -5.24 -33.46 -15.40
CA THR A 21 -4.93 -34.89 -15.18
C THR A 21 -3.45 -35.14 -15.46
N ASP A 22 -2.75 -35.92 -14.63
CA ASP A 22 -2.18 -37.24 -14.94
C ASP A 22 -1.10 -37.65 -13.92
N GLY A 23 -1.08 -38.95 -13.60
CA GLY A 23 0.06 -39.57 -12.91
C GLY A 23 -0.34 -40.67 -11.95
N GLY A 24 -0.64 -41.85 -12.48
CA GLY A 24 -1.03 -43.04 -11.73
C GLY A 24 0.04 -43.60 -10.81
N ARG A 25 -0.42 -44.31 -9.77
CA ARG A 25 0.18 -45.57 -9.26
C ARG A 25 -0.82 -46.39 -8.47
N ALA A 26 -0.78 -47.66 -8.78
CA ALA A 26 -1.57 -48.74 -8.27
C ALA A 26 -1.39 -49.03 -6.74
N GLY A 27 -2.43 -49.59 -6.12
CA GLY A 27 -2.20 -50.49 -5.02
C GLY A 27 -3.28 -50.54 -3.96
N LEU A 28 -3.91 -51.70 -3.88
CA LEU A 28 -4.60 -52.38 -2.75
C LEU A 28 -6.00 -51.87 -2.39
N GLY A 29 -6.93 -52.70 -2.79
CA GLY A 29 -8.32 -52.69 -2.37
C GLY A 29 -8.53 -53.17 -0.95
N ILE A 30 -9.49 -52.51 -0.27
CA ILE A 30 -10.22 -53.06 0.90
C ILE A 30 -11.70 -52.84 0.60
N PRO A 31 -12.56 -53.84 0.65
CA PRO A 31 -13.99 -53.66 0.44
C PRO A 31 -14.65 -53.12 1.71
N LEU A 32 -15.19 -51.92 1.67
CA LEU A 32 -16.05 -51.40 2.74
C LEU A 32 -17.50 -51.70 2.44
N ALA A 33 -18.07 -52.47 3.36
CA ALA A 33 -19.44 -52.96 3.44
C ALA A 33 -20.48 -51.82 3.35
N ALA A 34 -21.60 -52.18 2.77
CA ALA A 34 -22.81 -51.38 2.62
C ALA A 34 -23.28 -50.74 3.96
N MET A 35 -23.36 -49.42 4.03
CA MET A 35 -24.08 -48.67 5.07
C MET A 35 -25.39 -48.12 4.50
N PRO A 36 -26.49 -48.16 5.24
CA PRO A 36 -27.83 -47.84 4.74
C PRO A 36 -28.01 -46.34 4.50
N GLN A 37 -28.65 -45.99 3.38
CA GLN A 37 -28.89 -44.67 2.82
C GLN A 37 -29.94 -43.80 3.53
N ILE A 38 -30.24 -44.00 4.83
CA ILE A 38 -31.38 -43.31 5.45
C ILE A 38 -31.00 -42.01 6.23
N LEU A 39 -29.75 -41.64 6.33
CA LEU A 39 -29.32 -40.43 7.09
C LEU A 39 -28.81 -39.24 6.25
N ARG A 40 -29.13 -39.20 4.97
CA ARG A 40 -28.61 -38.13 4.09
C ARG A 40 -29.59 -36.96 3.78
N ALA A 41 -30.82 -37.01 4.24
CA ALA A 41 -31.83 -35.98 3.92
C ALA A 41 -31.94 -34.84 4.94
N GLY A 42 -31.35 -34.96 6.14
CA GLY A 42 -31.50 -33.97 7.20
C GLY A 42 -30.43 -32.87 7.27
N THR A 43 -29.28 -33.07 6.64
CA THR A 43 -28.11 -32.19 6.83
C THR A 43 -27.99 -31.05 5.77
N LEU A 44 -28.75 -31.12 4.70
CA LEU A 44 -28.70 -30.11 3.61
C LEU A 44 -29.54 -28.88 3.89
N LEU A 45 -30.52 -28.93 4.81
CA LEU A 45 -31.36 -27.78 5.14
C LEU A 45 -30.75 -26.81 6.18
N LEU A 46 -29.80 -27.31 7.01
CA LEU A 46 -29.13 -26.45 8.01
C LEU A 46 -27.93 -25.71 7.44
N GLY A 47 -27.37 -26.17 6.34
CA GLY A 47 -26.24 -25.51 5.66
C GLY A 47 -26.61 -24.26 4.84
N ALA A 48 -27.86 -24.18 4.39
CA ALA A 48 -28.31 -23.04 3.58
C ALA A 48 -28.65 -21.76 4.40
N LEU A 49 -28.91 -21.92 5.71
CA LEU A 49 -29.24 -20.76 6.56
C LEU A 49 -28.02 -20.01 7.08
N LEU A 50 -26.82 -20.61 7.03
CA LEU A 50 -25.58 -19.99 7.51
C LEU A 50 -24.85 -19.15 6.42
N LEU A 51 -25.25 -19.25 5.15
CA LEU A 51 -24.61 -18.50 4.06
C LEU A 51 -25.20 -17.11 3.84
N VAL A 52 -26.31 -16.76 4.46
CA VAL A 52 -26.93 -15.42 4.30
C VAL A 52 -26.36 -14.38 5.29
N ALA A 53 -25.64 -14.82 6.33
CA ALA A 53 -25.03 -13.94 7.33
C ALA A 53 -23.60 -13.45 6.95
N ALA A 54 -23.03 -13.88 5.83
CA ALA A 54 -21.65 -13.52 5.43
C ALA A 54 -21.54 -12.24 4.57
N CYS A 55 -22.65 -11.59 4.23
CA CYS A 55 -22.68 -10.23 3.69
C CYS A 55 -22.83 -9.18 4.78
N GLY A 56 -22.33 -9.44 5.98
CA GLY A 56 -22.07 -8.40 6.96
C GLY A 56 -21.04 -7.45 6.33
N THR A 57 -21.46 -6.23 6.04
CA THR A 57 -20.55 -5.11 5.80
C THR A 57 -19.53 -5.15 6.93
N ARG A 58 -18.30 -5.60 6.65
CA ARG A 58 -17.17 -5.26 7.51
C ARG A 58 -17.18 -3.73 7.53
N GLN A 59 -17.76 -3.14 8.57
CA GLN A 59 -17.44 -1.79 8.91
C GLN A 59 -15.93 -1.80 9.08
N ALA A 60 -15.23 -1.23 8.10
CA ALA A 60 -13.83 -0.90 8.28
C ALA A 60 -13.79 -0.11 9.57
N ALA A 61 -13.07 -0.61 10.58
CA ALA A 61 -12.91 0.10 11.83
C ALA A 61 -12.50 1.52 11.45
N SER A 62 -13.33 2.51 11.80
CA SER A 62 -13.09 3.90 11.44
C SER A 62 -11.77 4.29 12.09
N PHE A 63 -10.80 4.72 11.29
CA PHE A 63 -9.54 5.22 11.80
C PHE A 63 -9.80 6.46 12.65
N ASP A 64 -9.40 6.42 13.92
CA ASP A 64 -9.43 7.56 14.84
C ASP A 64 -8.03 8.16 14.96
N PRO A 65 -7.75 9.32 14.32
CA PRO A 65 -6.44 9.96 14.38
C PRO A 65 -6.10 10.53 15.76
N THR A 66 -7.09 10.69 16.65
CA THR A 66 -6.90 11.28 17.99
C THR A 66 -6.70 10.23 19.08
N GLY A 67 -7.03 8.97 18.80
CA GLY A 67 -6.86 7.86 19.73
C GLY A 67 -5.39 7.49 19.97
N PRO A 68 -5.10 6.61 20.92
CA PRO A 68 -3.73 6.13 21.17
C PRO A 68 -3.16 5.43 19.94
N CYS A 69 -1.82 5.57 19.73
CA CYS A 69 -1.14 4.95 18.59
C CYS A 69 -0.92 3.45 18.84
N THR A 70 -1.96 2.66 18.66
CA THR A 70 -1.91 1.20 18.82
C THR A 70 -2.14 0.46 17.51
N THR A 71 -2.73 1.14 16.54
CA THR A 71 -3.03 0.58 15.20
C THR A 71 -2.69 1.60 14.12
N ASP A 72 -2.19 1.09 13.01
CA ASP A 72 -1.98 1.88 11.80
C ASP A 72 -3.33 2.25 11.18
N GLY A 73 -3.37 3.37 10.47
CA GLY A 73 -4.58 3.77 9.77
C GLY A 73 -4.37 5.04 8.96
N ARG A 74 -5.32 5.28 8.04
CA ARG A 74 -5.36 6.49 7.22
C ARG A 74 -6.78 6.84 6.82
N ALA A 75 -7.02 8.11 6.61
CA ALA A 75 -8.26 8.65 6.05
C ALA A 75 -7.99 10.05 5.47
N PRO A 76 -8.76 10.49 4.48
CA PRO A 76 -8.74 11.89 4.06
C PRO A 76 -9.09 12.80 5.24
N GLY A 77 -8.30 13.88 5.42
CA GLY A 77 -8.50 14.86 6.48
C GLY A 77 -8.11 14.40 7.89
N ALA A 78 -7.44 13.25 8.07
CA ALA A 78 -7.03 12.77 9.39
C ALA A 78 -5.99 13.69 10.05
N TYR A 79 -5.04 14.22 9.28
CA TYR A 79 -4.04 15.20 9.70
C TYR A 79 -4.00 16.37 8.70
N PRO A 80 -4.94 17.34 8.81
CA PRO A 80 -5.07 18.44 7.85
C PRO A 80 -3.82 19.32 7.76
N ASP A 81 -3.09 19.46 8.86
CA ASP A 81 -1.82 20.19 8.93
C ASP A 81 -0.74 19.55 8.06
N LEU A 82 -0.66 18.21 8.01
CA LEU A 82 0.25 17.50 7.11
C LEU A 82 -0.24 17.52 5.67
N GLU A 83 -1.53 17.35 5.43
CA GLU A 83 -2.11 17.44 4.08
C GLU A 83 -1.88 18.82 3.45
N ALA A 84 -1.83 19.88 4.26
CA ALA A 84 -1.52 21.22 3.80
C ALA A 84 -0.07 21.38 3.28
N LEU A 85 0.86 20.52 3.70
CA LEU A 85 2.26 20.50 3.26
C LEU A 85 2.46 19.71 1.96
N VAL A 86 1.49 18.87 1.59
CA VAL A 86 1.54 18.12 0.32
C VAL A 86 1.24 19.09 -0.83
N PRO A 87 2.01 19.05 -1.95
CA PRO A 87 1.73 19.85 -3.12
C PRO A 87 0.29 19.68 -3.60
N LYS A 88 -0.41 20.80 -3.80
CA LYS A 88 -1.80 20.80 -4.26
C LYS A 88 -1.95 20.43 -5.73
N GLN A 89 -0.87 20.52 -6.48
CA GLN A 89 -0.83 20.21 -7.90
C GLN A 89 0.52 19.60 -8.26
N TYR A 90 0.48 18.67 -9.18
CA TYR A 90 1.63 18.16 -9.89
C TYR A 90 1.32 18.25 -11.38
N ARG A 91 2.17 19.00 -12.12
CA ARG A 91 1.99 19.27 -13.54
C ARG A 91 0.62 19.88 -13.89
N GLY A 92 0.13 20.77 -13.04
CA GLY A 92 -1.15 21.47 -13.22
C GLY A 92 -2.39 20.66 -12.88
N ALA A 93 -2.26 19.42 -12.41
CA ALA A 93 -3.39 18.60 -11.98
C ALA A 93 -3.40 18.39 -10.46
N PRO A 94 -4.57 18.40 -9.81
CA PRO A 94 -4.69 17.98 -8.41
C PRO A 94 -4.42 16.49 -8.25
N PRO A 95 -4.13 15.98 -7.04
CA PRO A 95 -3.97 14.56 -6.81
C PRO A 95 -5.29 13.79 -7.04
N ASP A 96 -5.20 12.56 -7.55
CA ASP A 96 -6.35 11.66 -7.66
C ASP A 96 -6.87 11.25 -6.29
N THR A 97 -5.95 11.11 -5.33
CA THR A 97 -6.26 10.86 -3.90
C THR A 97 -5.32 11.69 -3.04
N LEU A 98 -5.86 12.27 -1.97
CA LEU A 98 -5.10 12.90 -0.89
C LEU A 98 -5.62 12.32 0.42
N ASP A 99 -4.74 11.69 1.17
CA ASP A 99 -5.05 11.17 2.50
C ASP A 99 -3.87 11.37 3.46
N SER A 100 -4.16 11.22 4.74
CA SER A 100 -3.16 11.24 5.78
C SER A 100 -3.40 10.11 6.79
N GLY A 101 -2.35 9.72 7.49
CA GLY A 101 -2.42 8.59 8.39
C GLY A 101 -1.24 8.51 9.33
N ARG A 102 -1.17 7.39 10.05
CA ARG A 102 -0.05 7.10 10.94
C ARG A 102 0.32 5.62 10.92
N ASN A 103 1.58 5.34 11.15
CA ASN A 103 2.13 4.02 11.42
C ASN A 103 2.52 3.95 12.91
N CYS A 104 2.03 2.91 13.60
CA CYS A 104 2.22 2.67 15.03
C CYS A 104 2.76 1.27 15.29
N THR A 105 2.53 0.33 14.37
CA THR A 105 2.96 -1.05 14.54
C THR A 105 4.44 -1.20 14.19
N VAL A 106 5.15 -2.04 14.94
CA VAL A 106 6.58 -2.34 14.67
C VAL A 106 6.79 -2.82 13.23
N THR A 107 5.83 -3.55 12.67
CA THR A 107 5.88 -4.03 11.29
C THR A 107 5.95 -2.86 10.30
N ASN A 108 5.12 -1.82 10.49
CA ASN A 108 5.07 -0.68 9.58
C ASN A 108 6.07 0.43 9.93
N LEU A 109 6.55 0.47 11.15
CA LEU A 109 7.67 1.34 11.54
C LEU A 109 9.02 0.77 11.10
N GLY A 110 9.13 -0.56 10.96
CA GLY A 110 10.36 -1.21 10.49
C GLY A 110 11.59 -0.77 11.27
N SER A 111 12.64 -0.35 10.56
CA SER A 111 13.89 0.12 11.18
C SER A 111 13.75 1.41 12.00
N LEU A 112 12.70 2.21 11.77
CA LEU A 112 12.44 3.42 12.56
C LEU A 112 12.11 3.08 14.01
N ALA A 113 11.50 1.92 14.27
CA ALA A 113 11.26 1.45 15.65
C ALA A 113 12.56 1.23 16.43
N ASN A 114 13.65 0.82 15.75
CA ASN A 114 14.97 0.64 16.38
C ASN A 114 15.60 1.98 16.81
N LEU A 115 15.11 3.10 16.31
CA LEU A 115 15.51 4.45 16.70
C LEU A 115 14.64 5.01 17.84
N GLY A 116 13.75 4.18 18.42
CA GLY A 116 12.82 4.59 19.48
C GLY A 116 11.59 5.34 18.96
N ILE A 117 11.36 5.37 17.63
CA ILE A 117 10.17 5.96 17.04
C ILE A 117 8.99 5.01 17.22
N THR A 118 7.93 5.47 17.88
CA THR A 118 6.72 4.68 18.18
C THR A 118 5.51 5.10 17.35
N GLU A 119 5.57 6.25 16.70
CA GLU A 119 4.54 6.77 15.79
C GLU A 119 5.21 7.57 14.68
N VAL A 120 4.76 7.35 13.44
CA VAL A 120 5.09 8.21 12.31
C VAL A 120 3.79 8.64 11.65
N ARG A 121 3.51 9.94 11.63
CA ARG A 121 2.39 10.54 10.88
C ARG A 121 2.83 10.87 9.48
N TYR A 122 1.92 10.75 8.53
CA TYR A 122 2.17 11.07 7.14
C TYR A 122 0.94 11.64 6.45
N ALA A 123 1.17 12.36 5.38
CA ALA A 123 0.15 12.70 4.38
C ALA A 123 0.74 12.51 2.98
N GLY A 124 -0.10 12.14 2.01
CA GLY A 124 0.35 11.92 0.65
C GLY A 124 -0.73 12.13 -0.40
N GLY A 125 -0.33 12.75 -1.50
CA GLY A 125 -1.12 12.87 -2.73
C GLY A 125 -0.60 11.87 -3.77
N THR A 126 -1.51 11.20 -4.48
CA THR A 126 -1.18 10.25 -5.54
C THR A 126 -1.69 10.76 -6.87
N TRP A 127 -0.85 10.68 -7.92
CA TRP A 127 -1.18 10.93 -9.32
C TRP A 127 -0.88 9.69 -10.15
N THR A 128 -1.88 9.21 -10.88
CA THR A 128 -1.78 8.00 -11.71
C THR A 128 -1.75 8.36 -13.19
N PHE A 129 -0.91 7.66 -13.97
CA PHE A 129 -0.68 7.92 -15.38
C PHE A 129 -0.91 6.68 -16.25
N GLY A 130 -2.10 6.07 -16.12
CA GLY A 130 -2.44 4.82 -16.80
C GLY A 130 -1.72 3.62 -16.16
N ALA A 131 -1.77 2.47 -16.83
CA ALA A 131 -1.36 1.18 -16.29
C ALA A 131 -0.08 1.24 -15.44
N GLU A 132 -0.31 1.30 -14.11
CA GLU A 132 0.71 1.05 -13.09
C GLU A 132 1.81 2.13 -12.92
N ARG A 133 1.78 3.21 -13.71
CA ARG A 133 2.65 4.38 -13.52
C ARG A 133 1.98 5.37 -12.58
N ALA A 134 2.71 5.76 -11.56
CA ALA A 134 2.21 6.70 -10.56
C ALA A 134 3.35 7.50 -9.93
N VAL A 135 3.00 8.65 -9.37
CA VAL A 135 3.84 9.37 -8.43
C VAL A 135 3.05 9.64 -7.15
N VAL A 136 3.72 9.49 -6.02
CA VAL A 136 3.22 9.89 -4.70
C VAL A 136 4.12 11.00 -4.19
N LEU A 137 3.53 12.14 -3.84
CA LEU A 137 4.19 13.20 -3.13
C LEU A 137 3.70 13.17 -1.68
N ALA A 138 4.60 12.89 -0.75
CA ALA A 138 4.24 12.67 0.64
C ALA A 138 5.13 13.46 1.60
N VAL A 139 4.60 13.72 2.78
CA VAL A 139 5.33 14.27 3.92
C VAL A 139 5.20 13.31 5.09
N PHE A 140 6.30 13.13 5.82
CA PHE A 140 6.35 12.33 7.03
C PHE A 140 6.79 13.21 8.19
N ARG A 141 6.18 13.01 9.37
CA ARG A 141 6.50 13.76 10.57
C ARG A 141 6.53 12.84 11.79
N THR A 142 7.62 12.92 12.54
CA THR A 142 7.71 12.48 13.93
C THR A 142 8.94 13.10 14.56
N HIS A 143 8.96 13.24 15.88
CA HIS A 143 10.10 13.78 16.58
C HIS A 143 11.39 12.99 16.29
N GLY A 144 12.45 13.69 15.91
CA GLY A 144 13.74 13.12 15.55
C GLY A 144 13.83 12.48 14.16
N LEU A 145 12.76 12.52 13.36
CA LEU A 145 12.81 12.02 11.99
C LEU A 145 13.67 12.93 11.11
N ASN A 146 14.51 12.32 10.29
CA ASN A 146 15.29 13.01 9.27
C ASN A 146 15.31 12.23 7.95
N ALA A 147 15.76 12.88 6.88
CA ALA A 147 15.77 12.28 5.55
C ALA A 147 16.64 11.03 5.45
N GLU A 148 17.72 10.94 6.22
CA GLU A 148 18.62 9.79 6.25
C GLU A 148 17.95 8.56 6.87
N SER A 149 17.32 8.72 8.05
CA SER A 149 16.64 7.61 8.74
C SER A 149 15.47 7.08 7.93
N LEU A 150 14.73 7.97 7.25
CA LEU A 150 13.63 7.57 6.38
C LEU A 150 14.15 6.89 5.10
N ALA A 151 15.24 7.36 4.51
CA ALA A 151 15.90 6.69 3.38
C ALA A 151 16.40 5.30 3.78
N ALA A 152 17.00 5.16 4.97
CA ALA A 152 17.45 3.87 5.49
C ALA A 152 16.28 2.89 5.70
N PHE A 153 15.12 3.39 6.14
CA PHE A 153 13.89 2.59 6.23
C PHE A 153 13.47 2.05 4.86
N TYR A 154 13.41 2.90 3.82
CA TYR A 154 13.07 2.46 2.46
C TYR A 154 14.10 1.48 1.90
N PHE A 155 15.39 1.72 2.10
CA PHE A 155 16.46 0.82 1.70
C PHE A 155 16.32 -0.56 2.33
N GLN A 156 16.14 -0.63 3.65
CA GLN A 156 15.98 -1.91 4.36
C GLN A 156 14.70 -2.64 3.92
N SER A 157 13.61 -1.90 3.70
CA SER A 157 12.37 -2.46 3.19
C SER A 157 12.55 -3.05 1.78
N ALA A 158 13.23 -2.35 0.89
CA ALA A 158 13.55 -2.84 -0.45
C ALA A 158 14.46 -4.07 -0.42
N ASN A 159 15.48 -4.07 0.43
CA ASN A 159 16.42 -5.19 0.58
C ASN A 159 15.76 -6.45 1.17
N ALA A 160 14.70 -6.28 1.97
CA ALA A 160 13.92 -7.38 2.53
C ALA A 160 12.83 -7.89 1.56
N ALA A 161 12.46 -7.10 0.55
CA ALA A 161 11.40 -7.46 -0.38
C ALA A 161 11.88 -8.52 -1.40
N PRO A 162 11.14 -9.64 -1.57
CA PRO A 162 11.53 -10.68 -2.51
C PRO A 162 11.53 -10.15 -3.96
N ARG A 163 12.53 -10.56 -4.74
CA ARG A 163 12.71 -10.19 -6.16
C ARG A 163 12.93 -8.69 -6.42
N THR A 164 13.23 -7.92 -5.39
CA THR A 164 13.59 -6.51 -5.52
C THR A 164 15.10 -6.39 -5.56
N GLU A 165 15.59 -5.69 -6.57
CA GLU A 165 16.98 -5.34 -6.77
C GLU A 165 17.18 -3.85 -6.48
N ILE A 166 18.21 -3.49 -5.73
CA ILE A 166 18.64 -2.11 -5.56
C ILE A 166 19.53 -1.77 -6.74
N VAL A 167 19.07 -0.86 -7.60
CA VAL A 167 19.74 -0.46 -8.83
C VAL A 167 20.77 0.63 -8.57
N ASP A 168 20.36 1.65 -7.79
CA ASP A 168 21.22 2.77 -7.42
C ASP A 168 20.85 3.34 -6.06
N GLN A 169 21.84 3.93 -5.41
CA GLN A 169 21.68 4.70 -4.17
C GLN A 169 22.59 5.91 -4.21
N SER A 170 22.01 7.10 -4.14
CA SER A 170 22.75 8.35 -4.24
C SER A 170 22.30 9.38 -3.22
N ALA A 171 23.10 10.44 -3.07
CA ALA A 171 22.86 11.52 -2.11
C ALA A 171 22.86 12.87 -2.82
N PRO A 172 21.85 13.18 -3.64
CA PRO A 172 21.76 14.45 -4.35
C PRO A 172 21.48 15.61 -3.40
N ALA A 173 21.93 16.80 -3.77
CA ALA A 173 21.43 18.04 -3.17
C ALA A 173 20.09 18.39 -3.80
N ILE A 174 19.04 18.56 -2.98
CA ILE A 174 17.69 18.91 -3.40
C ILE A 174 17.35 20.28 -2.84
N ALA A 175 17.18 21.25 -3.71
CA ALA A 175 16.96 22.65 -3.31
C ALA A 175 18.00 23.17 -2.27
N GLY A 176 19.26 22.75 -2.42
CA GLY A 176 20.34 23.09 -1.51
C GLY A 176 20.35 22.32 -0.18
N ARG A 177 19.43 21.39 0.02
CA ARG A 177 19.33 20.53 1.21
C ARG A 177 19.87 19.13 0.91
N PRO A 178 20.46 18.42 1.89
CA PRO A 178 20.93 17.05 1.69
C PRO A 178 19.75 16.11 1.44
N GLY A 179 19.72 15.46 0.28
CA GLY A 179 18.73 14.46 -0.08
C GLY A 179 19.31 13.05 -0.12
N ARG A 180 18.42 12.08 -0.29
CA ARG A 180 18.73 10.68 -0.56
C ARG A 180 17.84 10.19 -1.68
N ARG A 181 18.40 9.40 -2.59
CA ARG A 181 17.67 8.73 -3.66
C ARG A 181 17.98 7.24 -3.63
N LEU A 182 16.94 6.44 -3.82
CA LEU A 182 17.00 4.99 -3.94
C LEU A 182 16.23 4.58 -5.18
N ASP A 183 16.90 3.91 -6.11
CA ASP A 183 16.28 3.31 -7.28
C ASP A 183 16.27 1.79 -7.12
N THR A 184 15.10 1.20 -7.31
CA THR A 184 14.88 -0.24 -7.19
C THR A 184 14.19 -0.79 -8.42
N LYS A 185 14.35 -2.10 -8.65
CA LYS A 185 13.69 -2.84 -9.74
C LYS A 185 13.08 -4.12 -9.20
N THR A 186 11.83 -4.40 -9.58
CA THR A 186 11.12 -5.65 -9.27
C THR A 186 10.55 -6.19 -10.57
N GLY A 187 11.18 -7.22 -11.13
CA GLY A 187 10.91 -7.68 -12.50
C GLY A 187 11.25 -6.57 -13.50
N GLU A 188 10.29 -6.16 -14.33
CA GLU A 188 10.47 -5.06 -15.30
C GLU A 188 10.10 -3.68 -14.74
N ARG A 189 9.66 -3.61 -13.47
CA ARG A 189 9.19 -2.37 -12.86
C ARG A 189 10.30 -1.67 -12.11
N THR A 190 10.34 -0.37 -12.29
CA THR A 190 11.25 0.51 -11.55
C THR A 190 10.49 1.32 -10.52
N GLN A 191 11.09 1.51 -9.36
CA GLN A 191 10.62 2.46 -8.36
C GLN A 191 11.76 3.34 -7.92
N THR A 192 11.52 4.64 -7.88
CA THR A 192 12.43 5.62 -7.30
C THR A 192 11.82 6.22 -6.05
N VAL A 193 12.59 6.26 -4.98
CA VAL A 193 12.24 6.97 -3.73
C VAL A 193 13.26 8.07 -3.52
N VAL A 194 12.77 9.31 -3.35
CA VAL A 194 13.62 10.47 -3.02
C VAL A 194 13.14 11.05 -1.70
N THR A 195 14.06 11.29 -0.76
CA THR A 195 13.77 11.89 0.54
C THR A 195 14.66 13.10 0.79
N TRP A 196 14.13 14.17 1.38
CA TRP A 196 14.89 15.35 1.80
C TRP A 196 14.17 16.09 2.93
N PRO A 197 14.88 16.89 3.75
CA PRO A 197 14.24 17.66 4.81
C PRO A 197 13.15 18.59 4.26
N GLY A 198 12.00 18.61 4.90
CA GLY A 198 10.93 19.57 4.62
C GLY A 198 11.29 20.99 5.08
N SER A 199 10.31 21.90 4.99
CA SER A 199 10.44 23.28 5.47
C SER A 199 10.29 23.42 6.98
N GLU A 200 9.66 22.46 7.63
CA GLU A 200 9.44 22.42 9.07
C GLU A 200 10.35 21.40 9.74
N GLN A 201 10.62 21.62 11.05
CA GLN A 201 11.39 20.67 11.85
C GLN A 201 10.68 19.31 11.91
N ASP A 202 11.47 18.22 11.91
CA ASP A 202 10.99 16.84 11.99
C ASP A 202 10.07 16.43 10.84
N VAL A 203 10.01 17.23 9.75
CA VAL A 203 9.29 16.92 8.52
C VAL A 203 10.26 16.48 7.43
N VAL A 204 9.94 15.38 6.77
CA VAL A 204 10.67 14.85 5.62
C VAL A 204 9.73 14.78 4.43
N ASN A 205 10.13 15.41 3.33
CA ASN A 205 9.47 15.29 2.04
C ASN A 205 9.89 14.00 1.36
N VAL A 206 8.96 13.37 0.67
CA VAL A 206 9.19 12.12 -0.07
C VAL A 206 8.51 12.17 -1.42
N VAL A 207 9.24 11.79 -2.45
CA VAL A 207 8.69 11.43 -3.77
C VAL A 207 8.87 9.93 -3.96
N ILE A 208 7.79 9.23 -4.26
CA ILE A 208 7.82 7.83 -4.68
C ILE A 208 7.26 7.78 -6.09
N SER A 209 8.03 7.28 -7.05
CA SER A 209 7.57 7.14 -8.42
C SER A 209 7.69 5.69 -8.90
N ASN A 210 6.70 5.24 -9.66
CA ASN A 210 6.71 3.94 -10.31
C ASN A 210 6.75 4.14 -11.82
N ASP A 211 7.77 3.57 -12.47
CA ASP A 211 7.95 3.55 -13.93
C ASP A 211 7.90 4.95 -14.59
N LEU A 212 8.45 5.96 -13.91
CA LEU A 212 8.54 7.33 -14.43
C LEU A 212 9.99 7.71 -14.75
N PRO A 213 10.23 8.49 -15.82
CA PRO A 213 11.55 9.00 -16.14
C PRO A 213 11.98 10.09 -15.16
N ASP A 214 13.30 10.31 -15.04
CA ASP A 214 13.91 11.28 -14.12
C ASP A 214 13.34 12.70 -14.24
N ALA A 215 13.02 13.16 -15.45
CA ALA A 215 12.40 14.47 -15.64
C ALA A 215 11.07 14.60 -14.88
N ARG A 216 10.29 13.51 -14.77
CA ARG A 216 9.04 13.49 -14.01
C ARG A 216 9.28 13.49 -12.51
N ILE A 217 10.34 12.83 -12.07
CA ILE A 217 10.76 12.82 -10.66
C ILE A 217 11.21 14.24 -10.27
N GLN A 218 11.95 14.92 -11.16
CA GLN A 218 12.36 16.30 -10.94
C GLN A 218 11.14 17.25 -10.88
N ASP A 219 10.17 17.12 -11.81
CA ASP A 219 8.89 17.86 -11.73
C ASP A 219 8.19 17.68 -10.37
N ALA A 220 8.25 16.46 -9.79
CA ALA A 220 7.65 16.16 -8.49
C ALA A 220 8.40 16.83 -7.33
N ILE A 221 9.72 16.87 -7.38
CA ILE A 221 10.55 17.60 -6.42
C ILE A 221 10.25 19.11 -6.51
N ASP A 222 10.18 19.66 -7.73
CA ASP A 222 9.91 21.06 -7.97
C ASP A 222 8.52 21.48 -7.49
N ALA A 223 7.52 20.57 -7.54
CA ALA A 223 6.19 20.82 -7.00
C ALA A 223 6.21 21.10 -5.48
N PHE A 224 7.08 20.45 -4.70
CA PHE A 224 7.26 20.77 -3.28
C PHE A 224 7.92 22.14 -3.05
N GLU A 225 8.74 22.59 -3.99
CA GLU A 225 9.45 23.86 -3.90
C GLU A 225 8.64 25.02 -4.48
N GLY A 226 7.42 24.78 -4.97
CA GLY A 226 6.56 25.80 -5.56
C GLY A 226 7.09 26.35 -6.90
N ARG A 227 7.84 25.54 -7.66
CA ARG A 227 8.48 25.88 -8.93
C ARG A 227 7.79 25.26 -10.13
#